data_fefcd0102527a7f13306c3db245441c6
#
_entry.id   fefcd0102527a7f13306c3db245441c6
#
_cell.length_a   1.000
_cell.length_b   1.000
_cell.length_c   1.000
_cell.angle_alpha   90.00
_cell.angle_beta   90.00
_cell.angle_gamma   90.00
#
_symmetry.space_group_name_H-M   'P 1'
#
loop_
_entity.id
_entity.type
_entity.pdbx_description
1 polymer ?
#
loop_
_entity_poly.entity_id
_entity_poly.type
_entity_poly.pdbx_seq_one_letter_code
_entity_poly.pdbx_strand_id
1 'polypeptide(L)'
;MGSAGRAAGTQAGAWQCAMAEGAALSEATLAPMAKSFDFHNTPGHLVRRAHQRTVALFMEETAGFDVTPVQFAILHELLARPGEDQVTVASRVAFDAATSGSVIGRLEKRGWVRREADMADRRRKLLWITPEGEVAALQMRDAAQRVQERLMAPLNEQERSDLMALLTKVVYQHQDPAGTSGA
;
A
#
# COMPACT_ATOMS: atom_id res chain seq x y z
N MET A 1 -24.49 -28.78 23.26
CA MET A 1 -23.18 -29.01 22.64
C MET A 1 -23.37 -29.67 21.28
N GLY A 2 -22.90 -29.05 20.20
CA GLY A 2 -22.74 -29.70 18.91
C GLY A 2 -23.83 -29.38 17.90
N SER A 3 -23.50 -28.57 16.89
CA SER A 3 -24.05 -28.61 15.52
C SER A 3 -24.01 -27.22 14.85
N ALA A 4 -22.83 -26.63 14.71
CA ALA A 4 -22.67 -25.44 13.88
C ALA A 4 -21.53 -25.57 12.83
N GLY A 5 -20.95 -26.76 12.67
CA GLY A 5 -19.71 -26.95 11.90
C GLY A 5 -19.89 -27.59 10.51
N ARG A 6 -21.09 -27.87 10.00
CA ARG A 6 -21.26 -28.60 8.73
C ARG A 6 -21.90 -27.83 7.56
N ALA A 7 -22.35 -26.60 7.76
CA ALA A 7 -23.06 -25.87 6.70
C ALA A 7 -22.13 -25.09 5.73
N ALA A 8 -20.91 -24.77 6.12
CA ALA A 8 -20.00 -23.97 5.29
C ALA A 8 -19.31 -24.77 4.16
N GLY A 9 -19.11 -26.07 4.34
CA GLY A 9 -18.41 -26.91 3.34
C GLY A 9 -19.24 -27.25 2.10
N THR A 10 -20.56 -27.25 2.19
CA THR A 10 -21.47 -27.64 1.09
C THR A 10 -21.71 -26.50 0.09
N GLN A 11 -21.59 -25.26 0.52
CA GLN A 11 -21.81 -24.09 -0.35
C GLN A 11 -20.62 -23.79 -1.26
N ALA A 12 -19.39 -23.97 -0.78
CA ALA A 12 -18.19 -23.76 -1.59
C ALA A 12 -18.09 -24.75 -2.77
N GLY A 13 -18.55 -25.99 -2.59
CA GLY A 13 -18.59 -26.99 -3.65
C GLY A 13 -19.61 -26.69 -4.75
N ALA A 14 -20.74 -26.10 -4.41
CA ALA A 14 -21.78 -25.70 -5.38
C ALA A 14 -21.30 -24.55 -6.30
N TRP A 15 -20.49 -23.67 -5.81
CA TRP A 15 -19.89 -22.57 -6.60
C TRP A 15 -18.92 -23.07 -7.66
N GLN A 16 -18.03 -23.98 -7.28
CA GLN A 16 -17.04 -24.54 -8.19
C GLN A 16 -17.69 -25.34 -9.31
N CYS A 17 -18.78 -26.03 -9.01
CA CYS A 17 -19.52 -26.80 -9.99
C CYS A 17 -20.31 -25.91 -10.97
N ALA A 18 -21.00 -24.89 -10.49
CA ALA A 18 -21.75 -23.93 -11.33
C ALA A 18 -20.84 -23.10 -12.25
N MET A 19 -19.63 -22.70 -11.77
CA MET A 19 -18.65 -22.00 -12.59
C MET A 19 -18.03 -22.89 -13.67
N ALA A 20 -17.88 -24.19 -13.41
CA ALA A 20 -17.35 -25.15 -14.38
C ALA A 20 -18.32 -25.41 -15.53
N GLU A 21 -19.64 -25.31 -15.29
CA GLU A 21 -20.69 -25.59 -16.27
C GLU A 21 -21.22 -24.34 -17.01
N GLY A 22 -20.73 -23.13 -16.67
CA GLY A 22 -21.17 -21.87 -17.28
C GLY A 22 -22.66 -21.55 -17.04
N ALA A 23 -23.28 -22.19 -16.05
CA ALA A 23 -24.71 -22.02 -15.74
C ALA A 23 -24.91 -20.73 -14.92
N ALA A 24 -25.85 -19.88 -15.36
CA ALA A 24 -26.28 -18.73 -14.58
C ALA A 24 -26.99 -19.21 -13.30
N LEU A 25 -26.49 -18.76 -12.15
CA LEU A 25 -27.14 -19.04 -10.86
C LEU A 25 -28.50 -18.35 -10.80
N SER A 26 -29.51 -19.07 -10.32
CA SER A 26 -30.84 -18.50 -10.16
C SER A 26 -30.86 -17.41 -9.09
N GLU A 27 -31.77 -16.45 -9.24
CA GLU A 27 -31.94 -15.34 -8.29
C GLU A 27 -32.24 -15.85 -6.87
N ALA A 28 -32.92 -16.97 -6.72
CA ALA A 28 -33.17 -17.64 -5.46
C ALA A 28 -31.90 -18.21 -4.80
N THR A 29 -30.86 -18.52 -5.58
CA THR A 29 -29.56 -18.99 -5.08
C THR A 29 -28.64 -17.84 -4.75
N LEU A 30 -28.70 -16.75 -5.52
CA LEU A 30 -27.84 -15.57 -5.34
C LEU A 30 -28.25 -14.72 -4.13
N ALA A 31 -29.54 -14.55 -3.86
CA ALA A 31 -30.05 -13.67 -2.83
C ALA A 31 -29.63 -14.06 -1.38
N PRO A 32 -29.63 -15.33 -0.96
CA PRO A 32 -29.12 -15.74 0.35
C PRO A 32 -27.60 -15.58 0.49
N MET A 33 -26.87 -15.81 -0.60
CA MET A 33 -25.40 -15.73 -0.61
C MET A 33 -24.92 -14.28 -0.56
N ALA A 34 -25.58 -13.35 -1.24
CA ALA A 34 -25.31 -11.93 -1.17
C ALA A 34 -25.54 -11.35 0.24
N LYS A 35 -26.48 -11.91 1.01
CA LYS A 35 -26.75 -11.53 2.39
C LYS A 35 -25.74 -12.10 3.41
N SER A 36 -25.00 -13.15 3.08
CA SER A 36 -24.07 -13.82 3.99
C SER A 36 -22.67 -13.21 4.01
N PHE A 37 -22.32 -12.40 3.01
CA PHE A 37 -21.00 -11.77 2.90
C PHE A 37 -21.11 -10.26 3.13
N ASP A 38 -20.75 -9.81 4.35
CA ASP A 38 -20.66 -8.39 4.68
C ASP A 38 -19.36 -7.79 4.11
N PHE A 39 -19.41 -7.40 2.84
CA PHE A 39 -18.28 -6.78 2.14
C PHE A 39 -17.71 -5.58 2.89
N HIS A 40 -18.58 -4.76 3.46
CA HIS A 40 -18.17 -3.51 4.11
C HIS A 40 -17.36 -3.74 5.40
N ASN A 41 -17.52 -4.91 6.03
CA ASN A 41 -16.82 -5.31 7.25
C ASN A 41 -15.65 -6.28 6.98
N THR A 42 -15.20 -6.38 5.74
CA THR A 42 -14.01 -7.19 5.42
C THR A 42 -12.72 -6.43 5.72
N PRO A 43 -11.65 -7.12 6.18
CA PRO A 43 -10.35 -6.48 6.42
C PRO A 43 -9.81 -5.74 5.20
N GLY A 44 -9.91 -6.33 3.99
CA GLY A 44 -9.46 -5.70 2.75
C GLY A 44 -10.20 -4.40 2.42
N HIS A 45 -11.53 -4.37 2.65
CA HIS A 45 -12.32 -3.15 2.46
C HIS A 45 -11.94 -2.07 3.48
N LEU A 46 -11.78 -2.44 4.75
CA LEU A 46 -11.41 -1.49 5.82
C LEU A 46 -10.01 -0.91 5.59
N VAL A 47 -9.03 -1.73 5.21
CA VAL A 47 -7.67 -1.26 4.85
C VAL A 47 -7.73 -0.29 3.66
N ARG A 48 -8.52 -0.60 2.62
CA ARG A 48 -8.72 0.32 1.49
C ARG A 48 -9.34 1.64 1.94
N ARG A 49 -10.35 1.62 2.83
CA ARG A 49 -10.99 2.83 3.37
C ARG A 49 -10.01 3.66 4.20
N ALA A 50 -9.20 3.01 5.04
CA ALA A 50 -8.14 3.67 5.80
C ALA A 50 -7.12 4.34 4.86
N HIS A 51 -6.68 3.64 3.80
CA HIS A 51 -5.81 4.21 2.79
C HIS A 51 -6.42 5.44 2.10
N GLN A 52 -7.68 5.37 1.67
CA GLN A 52 -8.37 6.53 1.08
C GLN A 52 -8.42 7.72 2.04
N ARG A 53 -8.67 7.46 3.35
CA ARG A 53 -8.65 8.51 4.38
C ARG A 53 -7.27 9.12 4.51
N THR A 54 -6.21 8.31 4.54
CA THR A 54 -4.82 8.77 4.61
C THR A 54 -4.46 9.67 3.42
N VAL A 55 -4.84 9.26 2.20
CA VAL A 55 -4.62 10.06 0.99
C VAL A 55 -5.35 11.40 1.06
N ALA A 56 -6.61 11.41 1.49
CA ALA A 56 -7.38 12.65 1.61
C ALA A 56 -6.74 13.62 2.62
N LEU A 57 -6.36 13.12 3.80
CA LEU A 57 -5.66 13.92 4.81
C LEU A 57 -4.32 14.47 4.29
N PHE A 58 -3.57 13.64 3.55
CA PHE A 58 -2.31 14.08 2.97
C PHE A 58 -2.51 15.22 1.98
N MET A 59 -3.49 15.11 1.08
CA MET A 59 -3.78 16.15 0.10
C MET A 59 -4.24 17.46 0.76
N GLU A 60 -5.00 17.38 1.87
CA GLU A 60 -5.39 18.55 2.67
C GLU A 60 -4.15 19.22 3.30
N GLU A 61 -3.31 18.46 4.01
CA GLU A 61 -2.16 18.99 4.74
C GLU A 61 -1.03 19.49 3.82
N THR A 62 -0.94 18.95 2.60
CA THR A 62 0.11 19.30 1.64
C THR A 62 -0.39 20.14 0.47
N ALA A 63 -1.57 20.74 0.55
CA ALA A 63 -2.20 21.48 -0.55
C ALA A 63 -1.30 22.56 -1.17
N GLY A 64 -0.41 23.19 -0.35
CA GLY A 64 0.53 24.22 -0.83
C GLY A 64 1.73 23.67 -1.61
N PHE A 65 1.96 22.36 -1.62
CA PHE A 65 3.14 21.76 -2.25
C PHE A 65 2.86 21.10 -3.60
N ASP A 66 1.60 20.85 -3.94
CA ASP A 66 1.18 20.12 -5.16
C ASP A 66 1.94 18.79 -5.32
N VAL A 67 1.91 17.94 -4.28
CA VAL A 67 2.62 16.67 -4.19
C VAL A 67 1.66 15.56 -3.79
N THR A 68 1.80 14.40 -4.44
CA THR A 68 1.05 13.20 -4.07
C THR A 68 1.75 12.42 -2.96
N PRO A 69 1.04 11.56 -2.18
CA PRO A 69 1.65 10.71 -1.16
C PRO A 69 2.83 9.87 -1.69
N VAL A 70 2.72 9.34 -2.91
CA VAL A 70 3.78 8.53 -3.54
C VAL A 70 5.01 9.38 -3.88
N GLN A 71 4.83 10.61 -4.38
CA GLN A 71 5.94 11.52 -4.65
C GLN A 71 6.68 11.87 -3.36
N PHE A 72 5.95 12.16 -2.29
CA PHE A 72 6.54 12.41 -0.97
C PHE A 72 7.31 11.18 -0.46
N ALA A 73 6.72 9.98 -0.56
CA ALA A 73 7.36 8.75 -0.13
C ALA A 73 8.68 8.48 -0.88
N ILE A 74 8.72 8.72 -2.21
CA ILE A 74 9.94 8.61 -3.03
C ILE A 74 11.00 9.61 -2.55
N LEU A 75 10.65 10.87 -2.33
CA LEU A 75 11.59 11.87 -1.83
C LEU A 75 12.14 11.49 -0.47
N HIS A 76 11.29 11.01 0.43
CA HIS A 76 11.70 10.60 1.77
C HIS A 76 12.60 9.35 1.74
N GLU A 77 12.34 8.39 0.85
CA GLU A 77 13.20 7.23 0.66
C GLU A 77 14.58 7.63 0.12
N LEU A 78 14.62 8.57 -0.83
CA LEU A 78 15.88 9.07 -1.39
C LEU A 78 16.69 9.96 -0.44
N LEU A 79 16.04 10.61 0.53
CA LEU A 79 16.73 11.27 1.65
C LEU A 79 17.49 10.26 2.51
N ALA A 80 16.86 9.12 2.79
CA ALA A 80 17.46 8.09 3.62
C ALA A 80 18.50 7.25 2.87
N ARG A 81 18.30 7.01 1.57
CA ARG A 81 19.09 6.13 0.71
C ARG A 81 19.29 6.71 -0.69
N PRO A 82 20.14 7.72 -0.85
CA PRO A 82 20.44 8.28 -2.15
C PRO A 82 21.22 7.25 -3.02
N GLY A 83 20.99 7.27 -4.32
CA GLY A 83 21.71 6.43 -5.27
C GLY A 83 21.14 5.01 -5.42
N GLU A 84 19.95 4.73 -4.89
CA GLU A 84 19.26 3.48 -5.17
C GLU A 84 18.63 3.47 -6.57
N ASP A 85 18.46 2.28 -7.15
CA ASP A 85 17.82 2.15 -8.46
C ASP A 85 16.29 2.30 -8.37
N GLN A 86 15.70 2.66 -9.49
CA GLN A 86 14.27 2.96 -9.60
C GLN A 86 13.37 1.80 -9.14
N VAL A 87 13.74 0.54 -9.44
CA VAL A 87 12.92 -0.63 -9.09
C VAL A 87 12.94 -0.85 -7.57
N THR A 88 14.11 -0.72 -6.96
CA THR A 88 14.29 -0.81 -5.51
C THR A 88 13.51 0.27 -4.78
N VAL A 89 13.62 1.54 -5.23
CA VAL A 89 12.84 2.65 -4.64
C VAL A 89 11.34 2.40 -4.76
N ALA A 90 10.84 1.99 -5.94
CA ALA A 90 9.42 1.69 -6.14
C ALA A 90 8.92 0.58 -5.20
N SER A 91 9.71 -0.50 -5.05
CA SER A 91 9.38 -1.60 -4.13
C SER A 91 9.30 -1.13 -2.67
N ARG A 92 10.26 -0.31 -2.21
CA ARG A 92 10.28 0.20 -0.83
C ARG A 92 9.09 1.10 -0.49
N VAL A 93 8.65 1.90 -1.45
CA VAL A 93 7.46 2.75 -1.27
C VAL A 93 6.15 2.04 -1.59
N ALA A 94 6.19 0.72 -1.75
CA ALA A 94 5.04 -0.13 -2.08
C ALA A 94 4.25 0.37 -3.31
N PHE A 95 4.99 0.80 -4.35
CA PHE A 95 4.43 1.32 -5.59
C PHE A 95 4.80 0.46 -6.80
N ASP A 96 3.90 0.38 -7.77
CA ASP A 96 4.14 -0.42 -8.97
C ASP A 96 5.32 0.10 -9.80
N ALA A 97 6.26 -0.79 -10.10
CA ALA A 97 7.48 -0.46 -10.84
C ALA A 97 7.18 0.06 -12.26
N ALA A 98 6.12 -0.43 -12.92
CA ALA A 98 5.75 -0.02 -14.28
C ALA A 98 5.27 1.45 -14.33
N THR A 99 4.57 1.89 -13.29
CA THR A 99 4.07 3.27 -13.19
C THR A 99 5.04 4.22 -12.49
N SER A 100 6.01 3.70 -11.74
CA SER A 100 7.00 4.49 -10.98
C SER A 100 7.79 5.45 -11.87
N GLY A 101 8.11 5.02 -13.11
CA GLY A 101 8.85 5.83 -14.06
C GLY A 101 8.21 7.18 -14.38
N SER A 102 6.88 7.23 -14.49
CA SER A 102 6.12 8.45 -14.75
C SER A 102 6.10 9.39 -13.56
N VAL A 103 6.00 8.83 -12.34
CA VAL A 103 6.01 9.60 -11.09
C VAL A 103 7.38 10.21 -10.84
N ILE A 104 8.45 9.44 -10.99
CA ILE A 104 9.83 9.91 -10.86
C ILE A 104 10.14 10.97 -11.94
N GLY A 105 9.67 10.76 -13.17
CA GLY A 105 9.83 11.75 -14.24
C GLY A 105 9.18 13.12 -13.93
N ARG A 106 8.10 13.15 -13.13
CA ARG A 106 7.53 14.43 -12.65
C ARG A 106 8.43 15.08 -11.60
N LEU A 107 9.03 14.30 -10.69
CA LEU A 107 9.98 14.82 -9.71
C LEU A 107 11.26 15.36 -10.37
N GLU A 108 11.74 14.68 -11.44
CA GLU A 108 12.85 15.20 -12.25
C GLU A 108 12.51 16.53 -12.93
N LYS A 109 11.31 16.62 -13.55
CA LYS A 109 10.86 17.88 -14.18
C LYS A 109 10.75 19.04 -13.18
N ARG A 110 10.49 18.74 -11.91
CA ARG A 110 10.50 19.73 -10.81
C ARG A 110 11.90 20.06 -10.31
N GLY A 111 12.92 19.35 -10.79
CA GLY A 111 14.30 19.51 -10.32
C GLY A 111 14.58 18.92 -8.93
N TRP A 112 13.70 18.06 -8.40
CA TRP A 112 13.83 17.50 -7.05
C TRP A 112 14.55 16.15 -7.01
N VAL A 113 14.59 15.47 -8.14
CA VAL A 113 15.28 14.18 -8.31
C VAL A 113 16.08 14.23 -9.60
N ARG A 114 17.25 13.62 -9.62
CA ARG A 114 18.07 13.40 -10.82
C ARG A 114 18.31 11.90 -11.01
N ARG A 115 18.42 11.48 -12.26
CA ARG A 115 18.79 10.13 -12.65
C ARG A 115 20.21 10.10 -13.20
N GLU A 116 20.96 9.08 -12.78
CA GLU A 116 22.28 8.79 -13.32
C GLU A 116 22.33 7.35 -13.83
N ALA A 117 23.14 7.08 -14.85
CA ALA A 117 23.41 5.72 -15.25
C ALA A 117 24.35 5.08 -14.23
N ASP A 118 24.05 3.85 -13.80
CA ASP A 118 24.97 3.07 -13.00
C ASP A 118 26.26 2.81 -13.80
N MET A 119 27.41 3.03 -13.19
CA MET A 119 28.71 2.81 -13.82
C MET A 119 28.99 1.33 -14.10
N ALA A 120 28.45 0.43 -13.28
CA ALA A 120 28.60 -1.01 -13.40
C ALA A 120 27.60 -1.62 -14.38
N ASP A 121 26.36 -1.11 -14.41
CA ASP A 121 25.31 -1.54 -15.35
C ASP A 121 24.50 -0.32 -15.84
N ARG A 122 24.84 0.14 -17.04
CA ARG A 122 24.18 1.30 -17.68
C ARG A 122 22.68 1.14 -17.93
N ARG A 123 22.13 -0.08 -17.82
CA ARG A 123 20.69 -0.34 -17.90
C ARG A 123 19.96 0.11 -16.63
N ARG A 124 20.68 0.12 -15.49
CA ARG A 124 20.16 0.62 -14.22
C ARG A 124 20.23 2.13 -14.18
N LYS A 125 19.18 2.75 -13.63
CA LYS A 125 19.11 4.18 -13.38
C LYS A 125 19.08 4.41 -11.89
N LEU A 126 20.13 5.01 -11.37
CA LEU A 126 20.24 5.42 -9.97
C LEU A 126 19.52 6.74 -9.77
N LEU A 127 18.84 6.88 -8.66
CA LEU A 127 18.05 8.05 -8.30
C LEU A 127 18.73 8.79 -7.17
N TRP A 128 18.83 10.10 -7.34
CA TRP A 128 19.41 10.99 -6.35
C TRP A 128 18.45 12.12 -6.06
N ILE A 129 18.25 12.44 -4.78
CA ILE A 129 17.55 13.67 -4.41
C ILE A 129 18.49 14.86 -4.68
N THR A 130 17.93 15.98 -5.11
CA THR A 130 18.68 17.22 -5.28
C THR A 130 18.59 18.07 -4.01
N PRO A 131 19.44 19.08 -3.82
CA PRO A 131 19.31 20.02 -2.69
C PRO A 131 17.92 20.66 -2.61
N GLU A 132 17.31 21.00 -3.75
CA GLU A 132 15.96 21.54 -3.83
C GLU A 132 14.91 20.50 -3.42
N GLY A 133 15.11 19.23 -3.80
CA GLY A 133 14.27 18.11 -3.39
C GLY A 133 14.37 17.84 -1.89
N GLU A 134 15.56 17.93 -1.31
CA GLU A 134 15.77 17.79 0.13
C GLU A 134 15.01 18.88 0.91
N VAL A 135 15.16 20.15 0.50
CA VAL A 135 14.42 21.26 1.10
C VAL A 135 12.90 21.02 1.02
N ALA A 136 12.41 20.62 -0.16
CA ALA A 136 10.98 20.35 -0.35
C ALA A 136 10.49 19.20 0.54
N ALA A 137 11.24 18.09 0.64
CA ALA A 137 10.89 16.95 1.49
C ALA A 137 10.87 17.33 2.98
N LEU A 138 11.83 18.12 3.44
CA LEU A 138 11.89 18.58 4.83
C LEU A 138 10.75 19.54 5.17
N GLN A 139 10.39 20.45 4.27
CA GLN A 139 9.26 21.36 4.46
C GLN A 139 7.91 20.62 4.56
N MET A 140 7.76 19.51 3.87
CA MET A 140 6.56 18.68 3.93
C MET A 140 6.49 17.75 5.16
N ARG A 141 7.59 17.60 5.90
CA ARG A 141 7.69 16.66 7.02
C ARG A 141 6.62 16.89 8.08
N ASP A 142 6.45 18.15 8.49
CA ASP A 142 5.49 18.50 9.54
C ASP A 142 4.03 18.27 9.07
N ALA A 143 3.76 18.55 7.79
CA ALA A 143 2.47 18.23 7.19
C ALA A 143 2.22 16.71 7.19
N ALA A 144 3.21 15.92 6.80
CA ALA A 144 3.12 14.46 6.82
C ALA A 144 2.92 13.91 8.25
N GLN A 145 3.54 14.52 9.26
CA GLN A 145 3.33 14.16 10.66
C GLN A 145 1.89 14.45 11.11
N ARG A 146 1.35 15.63 10.78
CA ARG A 146 -0.06 15.95 11.09
C ARG A 146 -1.05 14.97 10.44
N VAL A 147 -0.74 14.46 9.25
CA VAL A 147 -1.54 13.39 8.62
C VAL A 147 -1.63 12.17 9.54
N GLN A 148 -0.49 11.71 10.10
CA GLN A 148 -0.48 10.55 11.00
C GLN A 148 -1.27 10.83 12.29
N GLU A 149 -1.09 12.00 12.88
CA GLU A 149 -1.80 12.42 14.08
C GLU A 149 -3.33 12.47 13.85
N ARG A 150 -3.77 13.07 12.73
CA ARG A 150 -5.19 13.15 12.35
C ARG A 150 -5.79 11.79 12.01
N LEU A 151 -5.01 10.91 11.37
CA LEU A 151 -5.46 9.55 11.07
C LEU A 151 -5.69 8.75 12.35
N MET A 152 -4.80 8.90 13.33
CA MET A 152 -4.81 8.17 14.58
C MET A 152 -5.62 8.86 15.69
N ALA A 153 -6.18 10.06 15.44
CA ALA A 153 -6.90 10.85 16.44
C ALA A 153 -8.09 10.13 17.11
N PRO A 154 -8.86 9.26 16.40
CA PRO A 154 -9.95 8.52 17.02
C PRO A 154 -9.51 7.44 18.02
N LEU A 155 -8.23 7.09 18.08
CA LEU A 155 -7.69 5.97 18.85
C LEU A 155 -6.97 6.46 20.10
N ASN A 156 -7.15 5.74 21.21
CA ASN A 156 -6.32 5.92 22.39
C ASN A 156 -4.91 5.37 22.18
N GLU A 157 -4.00 5.58 23.13
CA GLU A 157 -2.59 5.21 23.00
C GLU A 157 -2.37 3.69 22.80
N GLN A 158 -3.09 2.86 23.56
CA GLN A 158 -3.01 1.41 23.44
C GLN A 158 -3.54 0.95 22.06
N GLU A 159 -4.67 1.47 21.62
CA GLU A 159 -5.26 1.14 20.31
C GLU A 159 -4.35 1.57 19.14
N ARG A 160 -3.62 2.68 19.26
CA ARG A 160 -2.61 3.11 18.28
C ARG A 160 -1.47 2.10 18.21
N SER A 161 -0.95 1.69 19.36
CA SER A 161 0.12 0.69 19.47
C SER A 161 -0.32 -0.64 18.85
N ASP A 162 -1.50 -1.12 19.20
CA ASP A 162 -2.06 -2.37 18.71
C ASP A 162 -2.29 -2.33 17.19
N LEU A 163 -2.85 -1.23 16.67
CA LEU A 163 -3.05 -1.05 15.23
C LEU A 163 -1.72 -1.10 14.48
N MET A 164 -0.69 -0.42 14.95
CA MET A 164 0.64 -0.42 14.33
C MET A 164 1.26 -1.82 14.34
N ALA A 165 1.16 -2.54 15.46
CA ALA A 165 1.66 -3.91 15.57
C ALA A 165 0.94 -4.87 14.61
N LEU A 166 -0.39 -4.78 14.54
CA LEU A 166 -1.21 -5.63 13.67
C LEU A 166 -0.99 -5.34 12.19
N LEU A 167 -0.93 -4.08 11.78
CA LEU A 167 -0.62 -3.70 10.40
C LEU A 167 0.78 -4.14 9.99
N THR A 168 1.78 -3.95 10.85
CA THR A 168 3.15 -4.44 10.62
C THR A 168 3.17 -5.94 10.40
N LYS A 169 2.45 -6.69 11.23
CA LYS A 169 2.32 -8.14 11.10
C LYS A 169 1.67 -8.54 9.77
N VAL A 170 0.58 -7.89 9.38
CA VAL A 170 -0.13 -8.18 8.12
C VAL A 170 0.73 -7.87 6.91
N VAL A 171 1.50 -6.76 6.94
CA VAL A 171 2.31 -6.31 5.79
C VAL A 171 3.58 -7.13 5.62
N TYR A 172 4.28 -7.47 6.71
CA TYR A 172 5.64 -8.00 6.63
C TYR A 172 5.77 -9.49 6.93
N GLN A 173 4.81 -10.15 7.59
CA GLN A 173 4.91 -11.59 7.89
C GLN A 173 4.85 -12.51 6.66
N HIS A 174 4.50 -12.01 5.48
CA HIS A 174 4.56 -12.76 4.23
C HIS A 174 5.82 -12.48 3.40
N GLN A 175 6.77 -11.70 3.92
CA GLN A 175 8.03 -11.38 3.24
C GLN A 175 9.21 -12.23 3.72
N ASP A 176 8.99 -13.25 4.54
CA ASP A 176 10.03 -14.24 4.81
C ASP A 176 10.19 -15.10 3.54
N PRO A 177 11.27 -14.90 2.74
CA PRO A 177 11.57 -15.83 1.68
C PRO A 177 12.06 -17.12 2.33
N ALA A 178 11.28 -18.17 2.13
CA ALA A 178 11.67 -19.57 2.12
C ALA A 178 12.78 -19.96 3.12
N GLY A 179 12.37 -20.79 4.07
CA GLY A 179 13.27 -21.52 4.91
C GLY A 179 14.52 -22.00 4.24
N THR A 180 15.60 -21.64 4.84
CA THR A 180 16.82 -22.40 4.77
C THR A 180 16.52 -23.75 5.43
N SER A 181 15.98 -24.67 4.64
CA SER A 181 16.01 -26.10 4.94
C SER A 181 17.48 -26.51 4.81
N GLY A 182 18.23 -26.43 5.90
CA GLY A 182 19.53 -27.03 6.04
C GLY A 182 19.32 -28.40 6.65
N ALA A 183 19.54 -29.43 5.88
CA ALA A 183 19.90 -30.75 6.37
C ALA A 183 21.37 -30.78 6.62
#